data_7e5dc416806a880f70c0917e151eadd0
#
_entry.id   7e5dc416806a880f70c0917e151eadd0
#
_cell.length_a   1.000
_cell.length_b   1.000
_cell.length_c   1.000
_cell.angle_alpha   90.00
_cell.angle_beta   90.00
_cell.angle_gamma   90.00
#
_symmetry.space_group_name_H-M   'P 1'
#
loop_
_entity.id
_entity.type
_entity.pdbx_description
1 polymer ?
#
loop_
_entity_poly.entity_id
_entity_poly.type
_entity_poly.pdbx_seq_one_letter_code
_entity_poly.pdbx_strand_id
1 'polypeptide(L)'
;MNEIGILVTGVGAGSTGEQVVKALRLGRRSYRIVAGNVDPARTVVVADVERIALPPARDPGYLAALAAAANRAAARFIVPGTDAELVRIVSGRDALARLTAAVPLVNAEAVVATCSDKGETAAAVARAGLRAPRTAEAASVEGAVAAAGARGIPYPVVLKPRRGGGSADVFVAQDEEELRFHAARVLRGGAGAVLQEYAGDAENEFTVGLVHGPDGALLGSIALRRELSSLLSVRSRAPNRTGRAELGPELVVSSGFTQGHVGDFPEVRAQAERLAAALGSRGPLNVQGRLVGAELVVFEVNPRFSGTEAMRAMAGWNGPEALVDVHLGAPNPLAAFRPRPRTFIRTLAEHELQRAPAPSPGPGGGAAP
;
A
#
# COMPACT_ATOMS: atom_id res chain seq x y z
N MET A 1 -10.92 -21.05 -22.57
CA MET A 1 -10.52 -19.62 -22.54
C MET A 1 -9.01 -19.60 -22.30
N ASN A 2 -8.25 -18.84 -23.09
CA ASN A 2 -6.81 -18.76 -22.89
C ASN A 2 -6.50 -18.08 -21.54
N GLU A 3 -5.53 -18.60 -20.81
CA GLU A 3 -5.05 -18.00 -19.56
C GLU A 3 -4.52 -16.58 -19.80
N ILE A 4 -4.82 -15.66 -18.88
CA ILE A 4 -4.34 -14.29 -18.94
C ILE A 4 -3.00 -14.21 -18.21
N GLY A 5 -1.93 -13.88 -18.93
CA GLY A 5 -0.61 -13.68 -18.34
C GLY A 5 -0.56 -12.40 -17.49
N ILE A 6 -0.12 -12.52 -16.24
CA ILE A 6 0.07 -11.37 -15.31
C ILE A 6 1.44 -11.50 -14.63
N LEU A 7 2.24 -10.45 -14.71
CA LEU A 7 3.45 -10.29 -13.93
C LEU A 7 3.15 -9.44 -12.69
N VAL A 8 3.26 -10.04 -11.51
CA VAL A 8 3.14 -9.34 -10.22
C VAL A 8 4.52 -9.19 -9.63
N THR A 9 4.96 -7.97 -9.31
CA THR A 9 6.28 -7.71 -8.74
C THR A 9 6.24 -7.51 -7.22
N GLY A 10 7.39 -7.46 -6.56
CA GLY A 10 7.47 -7.27 -5.11
C GLY A 10 6.73 -8.35 -4.30
N VAL A 11 6.66 -9.58 -4.83
CA VAL A 11 5.98 -10.69 -4.16
C VAL A 11 6.89 -11.28 -3.08
N GLY A 12 6.44 -11.22 -1.84
CA GLY A 12 7.14 -11.75 -0.67
C GLY A 12 6.19 -11.79 0.54
N ALA A 13 6.65 -12.36 1.65
CA ALA A 13 5.81 -12.53 2.84
C ALA A 13 5.18 -11.22 3.31
N GLY A 14 3.86 -11.19 3.38
CA GLY A 14 3.08 -10.04 3.82
C GLY A 14 3.04 -8.85 2.85
N SER A 15 3.65 -8.95 1.67
CA SER A 15 3.68 -7.88 0.69
C SER A 15 2.33 -7.66 0.00
N THR A 16 2.15 -6.49 -0.60
CA THR A 16 1.00 -6.22 -1.47
C THR A 16 0.98 -7.17 -2.67
N GLY A 17 2.14 -7.47 -3.27
CA GLY A 17 2.24 -8.41 -4.39
C GLY A 17 1.69 -9.79 -4.04
N GLU A 18 2.02 -10.33 -2.87
CA GLU A 18 1.44 -11.59 -2.38
C GLU A 18 -0.10 -11.52 -2.31
N GLN A 19 -0.64 -10.43 -1.77
CA GLN A 19 -2.08 -10.27 -1.61
C GLN A 19 -2.80 -10.15 -2.95
N VAL A 20 -2.18 -9.50 -3.94
CA VAL A 20 -2.68 -9.46 -5.32
C VAL A 20 -2.69 -10.84 -5.96
N VAL A 21 -1.61 -11.62 -5.82
CA VAL A 21 -1.57 -13.01 -6.32
C VAL A 21 -2.69 -13.85 -5.70
N LYS A 22 -2.88 -13.76 -4.38
CA LYS A 22 -3.96 -14.46 -3.68
C LYS A 22 -5.35 -14.01 -4.15
N ALA A 23 -5.55 -12.71 -4.38
CA ALA A 23 -6.82 -12.19 -4.90
C ALA A 23 -7.11 -12.68 -6.31
N LEU A 24 -6.12 -12.67 -7.21
CA LEU A 24 -6.28 -13.19 -8.59
C LEU A 24 -6.62 -14.67 -8.59
N ARG A 25 -6.04 -15.47 -7.69
CA ARG A 25 -6.36 -16.90 -7.54
C ARG A 25 -7.78 -17.16 -7.06
N LEU A 26 -8.38 -16.22 -6.33
CA LEU A 26 -9.78 -16.24 -5.90
C LEU A 26 -10.73 -15.72 -6.98
N GLY A 27 -10.18 -15.25 -8.11
CA GLY A 27 -10.94 -14.73 -9.23
C GLY A 27 -11.66 -15.83 -10.00
N ARG A 28 -12.54 -15.39 -10.91
CA ARG A 28 -13.33 -16.27 -11.80
C ARG A 28 -12.57 -16.65 -13.08
N ARG A 29 -11.53 -15.87 -13.41
CA ARG A 29 -10.71 -16.09 -14.59
C ARG A 29 -9.52 -16.99 -14.28
N SER A 30 -9.03 -17.68 -15.30
CA SER A 30 -7.74 -18.38 -15.23
C SER A 30 -6.60 -17.42 -15.53
N TYR A 31 -5.63 -17.36 -14.63
CA TYR A 31 -4.45 -16.50 -14.75
C TYR A 31 -3.16 -17.31 -14.73
N ARG A 32 -2.28 -17.04 -15.70
CA ARG A 32 -0.88 -17.44 -15.61
C ARG A 32 -0.10 -16.34 -14.90
N ILE A 33 0.13 -16.54 -13.61
CA ILE A 33 0.77 -15.55 -12.75
C ILE A 33 2.27 -15.85 -12.69
N VAL A 34 3.07 -14.80 -12.92
CA VAL A 34 4.51 -14.81 -12.69
C VAL A 34 4.83 -13.86 -11.55
N ALA A 35 5.56 -14.33 -10.54
CA ALA A 35 5.92 -13.58 -9.35
C ALA A 35 7.37 -13.08 -9.45
N GLY A 36 7.54 -11.75 -9.47
CA GLY A 36 8.83 -11.08 -9.50
C GLY A 36 9.29 -10.61 -8.11
N ASN A 37 10.55 -10.81 -7.78
CA ASN A 37 11.18 -10.26 -6.56
C ASN A 37 12.69 -10.11 -6.80
N VAL A 38 13.35 -9.28 -5.99
CA VAL A 38 14.81 -9.17 -5.98
C VAL A 38 15.45 -10.51 -5.59
N ASP A 39 14.85 -11.22 -4.65
CA ASP A 39 15.21 -12.58 -4.27
C ASP A 39 14.02 -13.53 -4.55
N PRO A 40 14.05 -14.30 -5.64
CA PRO A 40 12.96 -15.22 -6.00
C PRO A 40 12.67 -16.30 -4.95
N ALA A 41 13.63 -16.66 -4.11
CA ALA A 41 13.40 -17.63 -3.03
C ALA A 41 12.37 -17.11 -2.03
N ARG A 42 12.26 -15.79 -1.84
CA ARG A 42 11.29 -15.16 -0.93
C ARG A 42 9.85 -15.16 -1.46
N THR A 43 9.63 -15.54 -2.71
CA THR A 43 8.27 -15.68 -3.28
C THR A 43 7.60 -17.00 -2.93
N VAL A 44 8.24 -17.83 -2.10
CA VAL A 44 7.72 -19.14 -1.65
C VAL A 44 6.34 -19.07 -1.00
N VAL A 45 5.97 -17.91 -0.46
CA VAL A 45 4.65 -17.63 0.14
C VAL A 45 3.46 -17.78 -0.81
N VAL A 46 3.71 -17.85 -2.11
CA VAL A 46 2.73 -18.17 -3.15
C VAL A 46 3.24 -19.41 -3.91
N ALA A 47 2.73 -20.56 -3.52
CA ALA A 47 3.08 -21.82 -4.22
C ALA A 47 2.56 -21.78 -5.67
N ASP A 48 3.11 -22.65 -6.52
CA ASP A 48 2.66 -22.94 -7.89
C ASP A 48 2.59 -21.71 -8.84
N VAL A 49 3.44 -20.71 -8.63
CA VAL A 49 3.67 -19.63 -9.59
C VAL A 49 5.11 -19.67 -10.10
N GLU A 50 5.27 -19.33 -11.36
CA GLU A 50 6.59 -19.07 -11.92
C GLU A 50 7.27 -17.92 -11.18
N ARG A 51 8.55 -18.05 -10.83
CA ARG A 51 9.31 -17.09 -10.04
C ARG A 51 10.45 -16.51 -10.85
N ILE A 52 10.60 -15.20 -10.80
CA ILE A 52 11.67 -14.52 -11.54
C ILE A 52 12.42 -13.53 -10.66
N ALA A 53 13.72 -13.39 -10.92
CA ALA A 53 14.52 -12.33 -10.33
C ALA A 53 14.30 -11.02 -11.09
N LEU A 54 14.12 -9.93 -10.34
CA LEU A 54 14.11 -8.57 -10.85
C LEU A 54 15.12 -7.73 -10.06
N PRO A 55 15.87 -6.83 -10.69
CA PRO A 55 16.71 -5.90 -9.94
C PRO A 55 15.87 -4.99 -9.04
N PRO A 56 16.48 -4.35 -8.01
CA PRO A 56 15.79 -3.36 -7.21
C PRO A 56 15.24 -2.21 -8.08
N ALA A 57 14.09 -1.64 -7.73
CA ALA A 57 13.45 -0.55 -8.49
C ALA A 57 14.35 0.67 -8.73
N ARG A 58 15.36 0.90 -7.86
CA ARG A 58 16.37 1.97 -8.00
C ARG A 58 17.42 1.68 -9.05
N ASP A 59 17.53 0.44 -9.52
CA ASP A 59 18.49 0.07 -10.56
C ASP A 59 18.11 0.76 -11.89
N PRO A 60 19.06 1.40 -12.59
CA PRO A 60 18.80 2.00 -13.89
C PRO A 60 18.21 1.02 -14.92
N GLY A 61 18.63 -0.24 -14.87
CA GLY A 61 18.15 -1.32 -15.74
C GLY A 61 16.79 -1.90 -15.37
N TYR A 62 16.15 -1.47 -14.27
CA TYR A 62 14.91 -2.07 -13.78
C TYR A 62 13.80 -2.17 -14.83
N LEU A 63 13.54 -1.09 -15.58
CA LEU A 63 12.45 -1.09 -16.58
C LEU A 63 12.73 -2.04 -17.75
N ALA A 64 13.98 -2.14 -18.17
CA ALA A 64 14.37 -3.08 -19.21
C ALA A 64 14.24 -4.54 -18.74
N ALA A 65 14.67 -4.83 -17.51
CA ALA A 65 14.51 -6.15 -16.90
C ALA A 65 13.04 -6.52 -16.70
N LEU A 66 12.22 -5.57 -16.25
CA LEU A 66 10.76 -5.74 -16.09
C LEU A 66 10.08 -6.05 -17.42
N ALA A 67 10.41 -5.29 -18.49
CA ALA A 67 9.87 -5.52 -19.83
C ALA A 67 10.29 -6.88 -20.39
N ALA A 68 11.58 -7.25 -20.26
CA ALA A 68 12.07 -8.55 -20.68
C ALA A 68 11.37 -9.72 -19.96
N ALA A 69 11.12 -9.54 -18.65
CA ALA A 69 10.37 -10.50 -17.85
C ALA A 69 8.91 -10.61 -18.31
N ALA A 70 8.23 -9.47 -18.52
CA ALA A 70 6.85 -9.44 -19.01
C ALA A 70 6.71 -10.10 -20.39
N ASN A 71 7.62 -9.82 -21.32
CA ASN A 71 7.62 -10.40 -22.66
C ASN A 71 7.86 -11.91 -22.62
N ARG A 72 8.85 -12.38 -21.84
CA ARG A 72 9.15 -13.80 -21.65
C ARG A 72 7.97 -14.55 -21.02
N ALA A 73 7.31 -13.91 -20.08
CA ALA A 73 6.11 -14.43 -19.44
C ALA A 73 4.85 -14.30 -20.32
N ALA A 74 4.92 -13.73 -21.52
CA ALA A 74 3.76 -13.29 -22.30
C ALA A 74 2.68 -12.62 -21.42
N ALA A 75 3.12 -11.80 -20.47
CA ALA A 75 2.24 -11.10 -19.57
C ALA A 75 1.47 -10.01 -20.35
N ARG A 76 0.17 -9.98 -20.15
CA ARG A 76 -0.69 -8.91 -20.67
C ARG A 76 -0.74 -7.73 -19.71
N PHE A 77 -0.56 -7.99 -18.43
CA PHE A 77 -0.59 -6.98 -17.38
C PHE A 77 0.60 -7.08 -16.43
N ILE A 78 0.98 -5.94 -15.88
CA ILE A 78 2.01 -5.81 -14.84
C ILE A 78 1.35 -5.16 -13.61
N VAL A 79 1.55 -5.75 -12.42
CA VAL A 79 1.06 -5.21 -11.15
C VAL A 79 2.25 -4.98 -10.21
N PRO A 80 2.59 -3.73 -9.85
CA PRO A 80 3.63 -3.45 -8.88
C PRO A 80 3.18 -3.83 -7.46
N GLY A 81 4.06 -4.51 -6.72
CA GLY A 81 3.82 -4.93 -5.33
C GLY A 81 4.47 -4.02 -4.29
N THR A 82 5.27 -3.04 -4.72
CA THR A 82 5.92 -2.07 -3.81
C THR A 82 5.75 -0.64 -4.30
N ASP A 83 5.81 0.33 -3.38
CA ASP A 83 5.71 1.76 -3.71
C ASP A 83 6.90 2.22 -4.57
N ALA A 84 8.10 1.67 -4.35
CA ALA A 84 9.29 2.00 -5.14
C ALA A 84 9.14 1.55 -6.61
N GLU A 85 8.60 0.35 -6.84
CA GLU A 85 8.32 -0.15 -8.19
C GLU A 85 7.19 0.65 -8.85
N LEU A 86 6.13 0.98 -8.11
CA LEU A 86 5.05 1.83 -8.61
C LEU A 86 5.59 3.16 -9.14
N VAL A 87 6.36 3.88 -8.32
CA VAL A 87 6.94 5.18 -8.71
C VAL A 87 7.85 5.02 -9.94
N ARG A 88 8.69 3.97 -9.98
CA ARG A 88 9.61 3.72 -11.10
C ARG A 88 8.89 3.38 -12.40
N ILE A 89 7.81 2.59 -12.32
CA ILE A 89 6.98 2.22 -13.49
C ILE A 89 6.25 3.45 -14.02
N VAL A 90 5.66 4.24 -13.13
CA VAL A 90 4.85 5.40 -13.52
C VAL A 90 5.72 6.49 -14.13
N SER A 91 6.87 6.83 -13.51
CA SER A 91 7.81 7.82 -14.03
C SER A 91 8.51 7.39 -15.33
N GLY A 92 8.55 6.10 -15.61
CA GLY A 92 9.14 5.53 -16.82
C GLY A 92 8.13 4.92 -17.78
N ARG A 93 6.85 5.28 -17.69
CA ARG A 93 5.74 4.65 -18.44
C ARG A 93 6.00 4.61 -19.96
N ASP A 94 6.45 5.71 -20.55
CA ASP A 94 6.71 5.80 -21.98
C ASP A 94 7.90 4.94 -22.42
N ALA A 95 8.94 4.87 -21.56
CA ALA A 95 10.07 3.99 -21.81
C ALA A 95 9.64 2.51 -21.73
N LEU A 96 8.83 2.15 -20.76
CA LEU A 96 8.32 0.80 -20.60
C LEU A 96 7.41 0.41 -21.77
N ALA A 97 6.53 1.29 -22.22
CA ALA A 97 5.62 1.04 -23.35
C ALA A 97 6.36 0.80 -24.69
N ARG A 98 7.57 1.31 -24.84
CA ARG A 98 8.43 1.01 -26.01
C ARG A 98 9.08 -0.38 -25.94
N LEU A 99 9.15 -0.98 -24.77
CA LEU A 99 9.85 -2.25 -24.52
C LEU A 99 8.91 -3.45 -24.39
N THR A 100 7.66 -3.22 -24.05
CA THR A 100 6.64 -4.28 -23.88
C THR A 100 5.24 -3.79 -24.15
N ALA A 101 4.38 -4.69 -24.67
CA ALA A 101 2.96 -4.45 -24.81
C ALA A 101 2.16 -4.70 -23.51
N ALA A 102 2.81 -5.19 -22.45
CA ALA A 102 2.16 -5.42 -21.18
C ALA A 102 1.72 -4.10 -20.51
N VAL A 103 0.46 -4.03 -20.09
CA VAL A 103 -0.14 -2.83 -19.50
C VAL A 103 0.08 -2.81 -17.99
N PRO A 104 0.74 -1.79 -17.42
CA PRO A 104 0.82 -1.63 -15.98
C PRO A 104 -0.54 -1.23 -15.39
N LEU A 105 -1.03 -2.01 -14.43
CA LEU A 105 -2.25 -1.70 -13.67
C LEU A 105 -1.90 -0.76 -12.50
N VAL A 106 -1.71 0.50 -12.84
CA VAL A 106 -1.27 1.57 -11.92
C VAL A 106 -2.16 2.80 -12.08
N ASN A 107 -2.12 3.68 -11.10
CA ASN A 107 -2.84 4.95 -11.12
C ASN A 107 -2.15 5.99 -12.05
N ALA A 108 -2.82 7.11 -12.28
CA ALA A 108 -2.25 8.23 -13.03
C ALA A 108 -1.03 8.81 -12.31
N GLU A 109 -0.05 9.33 -13.07
CA GLU A 109 1.21 9.86 -12.53
C GLU A 109 0.98 10.98 -11.51
N ALA A 110 0.08 11.91 -11.79
CA ALA A 110 -0.25 12.99 -10.87
C ALA A 110 -0.81 12.48 -9.53
N VAL A 111 -1.61 11.40 -9.55
CA VAL A 111 -2.14 10.76 -8.34
C VAL A 111 -1.01 10.10 -7.57
N VAL A 112 -0.12 9.38 -8.25
CA VAL A 112 1.03 8.73 -7.62
C VAL A 112 1.96 9.77 -7.01
N ALA A 113 2.26 10.86 -7.70
CA ALA A 113 3.11 11.94 -7.19
C ALA A 113 2.53 12.58 -5.92
N THR A 114 1.24 12.95 -5.95
CA THR A 114 0.53 13.54 -4.81
C THR A 114 0.51 12.59 -3.61
N CYS A 115 0.12 11.33 -3.83
CA CYS A 115 -0.02 10.36 -2.72
C CYS A 115 1.33 9.85 -2.18
N SER A 116 2.43 9.99 -2.92
CA SER A 116 3.77 9.64 -2.45
C SER A 116 4.36 10.67 -1.48
N ASP A 117 3.72 11.83 -1.33
CA ASP A 117 4.11 12.90 -0.43
C ASP A 117 2.99 13.18 0.58
N LYS A 118 3.29 13.01 1.87
CA LYS A 118 2.26 13.08 2.93
C LYS A 118 1.74 14.50 3.17
N GLY A 119 2.56 15.52 2.90
CA GLY A 119 2.13 16.92 2.93
C GLY A 119 1.17 17.22 1.80
N GLU A 120 1.53 16.83 0.56
CA GLU A 120 0.67 16.98 -0.61
C GLU A 120 -0.63 16.16 -0.49
N THR A 121 -0.56 14.96 0.09
CA THR A 121 -1.74 14.14 0.39
C THR A 121 -2.70 14.89 1.31
N ALA A 122 -2.21 15.45 2.43
CA ALA A 122 -3.05 16.20 3.36
C ALA A 122 -3.69 17.42 2.70
N ALA A 123 -2.93 18.16 1.89
CA ALA A 123 -3.44 19.28 1.11
C ALA A 123 -4.51 18.86 0.09
N ALA A 124 -4.31 17.73 -0.59
CA ALA A 124 -5.28 17.19 -1.55
C ALA A 124 -6.58 16.74 -0.87
N VAL A 125 -6.49 16.10 0.30
CA VAL A 125 -7.66 15.73 1.13
C VAL A 125 -8.47 16.99 1.49
N ALA A 126 -7.81 18.06 1.94
CA ALA A 126 -8.46 19.32 2.27
C ALA A 126 -9.11 19.98 1.03
N ARG A 127 -8.42 19.99 -0.12
CA ARG A 127 -9.01 20.51 -1.38
C ARG A 127 -10.23 19.71 -1.84
N ALA A 128 -10.31 18.43 -1.52
CA ALA A 128 -11.48 17.59 -1.79
C ALA A 128 -12.65 17.86 -0.82
N GLY A 129 -12.53 18.84 0.10
CA GLY A 129 -13.53 19.16 1.11
C GLY A 129 -13.69 18.05 2.16
N LEU A 130 -12.61 17.29 2.43
CA LEU A 130 -12.55 16.25 3.44
C LEU A 130 -11.64 16.67 4.59
N ARG A 131 -11.82 16.04 5.73
CA ARG A 131 -11.00 16.30 6.90
C ARG A 131 -9.65 15.58 6.79
N ALA A 132 -8.59 16.38 6.65
CA ALA A 132 -7.22 15.93 6.90
C ALA A 132 -6.85 16.23 8.36
N PRO A 133 -5.94 15.45 8.98
CA PRO A 133 -5.36 15.85 10.26
C PRO A 133 -4.61 17.19 10.08
N ARG A 134 -4.58 18.05 11.09
CA ARG A 134 -3.72 19.24 11.04
C ARG A 134 -2.31 18.81 10.75
N THR A 135 -1.71 19.40 9.74
CA THR A 135 -0.43 18.93 9.20
C THR A 135 0.57 20.08 9.12
N ALA A 136 1.80 19.81 9.53
CA ALA A 136 2.96 20.68 9.36
C ALA A 136 4.14 19.91 8.82
N GLU A 137 5.13 20.62 8.25
CA GLU A 137 6.37 20.05 7.74
C GLU A 137 7.57 20.66 8.49
N ALA A 138 8.63 19.87 8.65
CA ALA A 138 9.84 20.31 9.30
C ALA A 138 11.09 19.69 8.66
N ALA A 139 12.18 20.49 8.63
CA ALA A 139 13.49 20.07 8.18
C ALA A 139 14.54 20.06 9.32
N SER A 140 14.17 20.53 10.51
CA SER A 140 15.01 20.51 11.72
C SER A 140 14.18 20.19 12.95
N VAL A 141 14.84 19.83 14.06
CA VAL A 141 14.17 19.53 15.34
C VAL A 141 13.46 20.76 15.89
N GLU A 142 14.13 21.91 15.90
CA GLU A 142 13.56 23.20 16.34
C GLU A 142 12.41 23.60 15.43
N GLY A 143 12.56 23.38 14.12
CA GLY A 143 11.52 23.59 13.13
C GLY A 143 10.28 22.72 13.39
N ALA A 144 10.44 21.49 13.86
CA ALA A 144 9.32 20.60 14.18
C ALA A 144 8.48 21.16 15.35
N VAL A 145 9.12 21.61 16.43
CA VAL A 145 8.43 22.22 17.58
C VAL A 145 7.72 23.51 17.17
N ALA A 146 8.45 24.40 16.47
CA ALA A 146 7.88 25.66 16.01
C ALA A 146 6.69 25.45 15.05
N ALA A 147 6.80 24.50 14.11
CA ALA A 147 5.74 24.21 13.14
C ALA A 147 4.51 23.58 13.79
N ALA A 148 4.66 22.70 14.79
CA ALA A 148 3.56 22.13 15.56
C ALA A 148 2.79 23.25 16.29
N GLY A 149 3.50 24.16 16.97
CA GLY A 149 2.91 25.31 17.65
C GLY A 149 2.20 26.27 16.69
N ALA A 150 2.86 26.65 15.59
CA ALA A 150 2.31 27.60 14.60
C ALA A 150 1.03 27.05 13.91
N ARG A 151 0.94 25.73 13.74
CA ARG A 151 -0.27 25.08 13.17
C ARG A 151 -1.30 24.68 14.23
N GLY A 152 -1.04 24.91 15.51
CA GLY A 152 -1.92 24.53 16.61
C GLY A 152 -2.17 23.03 16.65
N ILE A 153 -1.14 22.21 16.34
CA ILE A 153 -1.24 20.76 16.40
C ILE A 153 -1.14 20.37 17.88
N PRO A 154 -2.21 19.83 18.49
CA PRO A 154 -2.18 19.44 19.89
C PRO A 154 -1.41 18.14 20.07
N TYR A 155 -0.82 17.93 21.24
CA TYR A 155 -0.35 16.60 21.62
C TYR A 155 -1.52 15.64 21.84
N PRO A 156 -1.37 14.35 21.46
CA PRO A 156 -0.18 13.75 20.88
C PRO A 156 0.00 14.12 19.40
N VAL A 157 1.24 14.24 18.95
CA VAL A 157 1.64 14.53 17.57
C VAL A 157 2.17 13.26 16.91
N VAL A 158 1.67 12.96 15.71
CA VAL A 158 2.22 11.88 14.87
C VAL A 158 3.34 12.45 14.01
N LEU A 159 4.55 11.87 14.14
CA LEU A 159 5.69 12.19 13.28
C LEU A 159 5.98 11.06 12.32
N LYS A 160 6.28 11.41 11.08
CA LYS A 160 6.63 10.43 10.04
C LYS A 160 7.49 11.06 8.96
N PRO A 161 8.31 10.28 8.24
CA PRO A 161 9.01 10.78 7.06
C PRO A 161 8.00 11.31 6.04
N ARG A 162 8.33 12.42 5.38
CA ARG A 162 7.49 13.01 4.33
C ARG A 162 7.19 12.02 3.22
N ARG A 163 8.17 11.17 2.86
CA ARG A 163 8.04 10.09 1.86
C ARG A 163 8.38 8.74 2.48
N GLY A 164 7.83 7.66 1.94
CA GLY A 164 8.00 6.30 2.43
C GLY A 164 6.67 5.69 2.92
N GLY A 165 6.65 4.37 3.12
CA GLY A 165 5.45 3.59 3.46
C GLY A 165 5.72 2.51 4.50
N GLY A 166 4.71 1.64 4.75
CA GLY A 166 4.83 0.50 5.65
C GLY A 166 4.99 0.85 7.13
N SER A 167 4.53 2.02 7.55
CA SER A 167 4.65 2.53 8.93
C SER A 167 6.10 2.59 9.45
N ALA A 168 7.09 2.60 8.54
CA ALA A 168 8.48 2.79 8.90
C ALA A 168 8.69 4.20 9.44
N ASP A 169 9.38 4.30 10.59
CA ASP A 169 9.69 5.55 11.28
C ASP A 169 8.47 6.47 11.55
N VAL A 170 7.31 5.86 11.85
CA VAL A 170 6.13 6.56 12.37
C VAL A 170 6.16 6.51 13.89
N PHE A 171 6.09 7.67 14.52
CA PHE A 171 6.15 7.84 15.97
C PHE A 171 4.99 8.71 16.46
N VAL A 172 4.64 8.54 17.72
CA VAL A 172 3.68 9.39 18.44
C VAL A 172 4.43 10.06 19.57
N ALA A 173 4.40 11.38 19.61
CA ALA A 173 4.96 12.20 20.68
C ALA A 173 3.82 12.76 21.53
N GLN A 174 3.87 12.55 22.85
CA GLN A 174 2.84 12.99 23.78
C GLN A 174 3.17 14.33 24.44
N ASP A 175 4.41 14.79 24.30
CA ASP A 175 4.92 16.07 24.79
C ASP A 175 6.06 16.60 23.89
N GLU A 176 6.61 17.75 24.25
CA GLU A 176 7.69 18.38 23.47
C GLU A 176 9.01 17.59 23.54
N GLU A 177 9.30 16.94 24.66
CA GLU A 177 10.53 16.16 24.82
C GLU A 177 10.52 14.95 23.86
N GLU A 178 9.41 14.21 23.84
CA GLU A 178 9.22 13.12 22.88
C GLU A 178 9.20 13.62 21.42
N LEU A 179 8.61 14.77 21.16
CA LEU A 179 8.58 15.37 19.84
C LEU A 179 10.02 15.65 19.34
N ARG A 180 10.86 16.27 20.16
CA ARG A 180 12.26 16.54 19.84
C ARG A 180 13.04 15.26 19.58
N PHE A 181 12.88 14.27 20.45
CA PHE A 181 13.55 12.97 20.33
C PHE A 181 13.20 12.26 19.02
N HIS A 182 11.90 12.15 18.71
CA HIS A 182 11.45 11.49 17.50
C HIS A 182 11.76 12.29 16.23
N ALA A 183 11.70 13.63 16.28
CA ALA A 183 12.08 14.48 15.16
C ALA A 183 13.53 14.27 14.76
N ALA A 184 14.47 14.21 15.74
CA ALA A 184 15.86 13.92 15.49
C ALA A 184 16.08 12.58 14.78
N ARG A 185 15.24 11.57 15.09
CA ARG A 185 15.31 10.25 14.46
C ARG A 185 14.76 10.28 13.02
N VAL A 186 13.58 10.84 12.81
CA VAL A 186 12.92 10.89 11.47
C VAL A 186 13.76 11.70 10.49
N LEU A 187 14.32 12.83 10.94
CA LEU A 187 15.12 13.74 10.10
C LEU A 187 16.46 13.16 9.65
N ARG A 188 17.01 12.17 10.38
CA ARG A 188 18.24 11.47 9.92
C ARG A 188 18.08 10.79 8.56
N GLY A 189 16.86 10.44 8.17
CA GLY A 189 16.56 9.87 6.86
C GLY A 189 16.63 10.85 5.69
N GLY A 190 16.84 12.16 5.92
CA GLY A 190 17.03 13.19 4.89
C GLY A 190 15.79 13.58 4.09
N ALA A 191 14.65 12.92 4.28
CA ALA A 191 13.42 13.16 3.51
C ALA A 191 12.53 14.29 4.08
N GLY A 192 12.94 14.95 5.17
CA GLY A 192 12.09 15.84 5.95
C GLY A 192 11.06 15.07 6.80
N ALA A 193 10.44 15.77 7.73
CA ALA A 193 9.42 15.22 8.61
C ALA A 193 8.05 15.87 8.35
N VAL A 194 6.99 15.07 8.45
CA VAL A 194 5.61 15.53 8.53
C VAL A 194 5.11 15.28 9.95
N LEU A 195 4.55 16.33 10.53
CA LEU A 195 3.87 16.33 11.81
C LEU A 195 2.36 16.34 11.56
N GLN A 196 1.64 15.45 12.21
CA GLN A 196 0.18 15.40 12.09
C GLN A 196 -0.49 15.28 13.44
N GLU A 197 -1.68 15.87 13.54
CA GLU A 197 -2.58 15.64 14.64
C GLU A 197 -2.89 14.14 14.75
N TYR A 198 -2.82 13.59 15.95
CA TYR A 198 -3.35 12.25 16.22
C TYR A 198 -4.86 12.38 16.31
N ALA A 199 -5.58 11.87 15.35
CA ALA A 199 -7.03 12.02 15.23
C ALA A 199 -7.75 10.73 15.63
N GLY A 200 -8.77 10.88 16.48
CA GLY A 200 -9.73 9.85 16.84
C GLY A 200 -9.15 8.62 17.57
N ASP A 201 -10.05 7.75 17.95
CA ASP A 201 -9.72 6.46 18.59
C ASP A 201 -9.22 5.44 17.56
N ALA A 202 -8.28 4.60 17.98
CA ALA A 202 -7.73 3.51 17.18
C ALA A 202 -8.77 2.44 16.78
N GLU A 203 -9.83 2.25 17.57
CA GLU A 203 -10.92 1.31 17.26
C GLU A 203 -11.75 1.71 16.04
N ASN A 204 -11.68 2.98 15.64
CA ASN A 204 -12.38 3.53 14.48
C ASN A 204 -11.46 3.73 13.27
N GLU A 205 -10.38 2.94 13.15
CA GLU A 205 -9.49 3.01 12.00
C GLU A 205 -9.98 2.15 10.84
N PHE A 206 -10.01 2.75 9.65
CA PHE A 206 -10.49 2.15 8.41
C PHE A 206 -9.41 2.11 7.34
N THR A 207 -9.49 1.08 6.48
CA THR A 207 -8.81 1.03 5.20
C THR A 207 -9.85 0.80 4.11
N VAL A 208 -9.90 1.68 3.12
CA VAL A 208 -10.89 1.65 2.03
C VAL A 208 -10.16 1.38 0.72
N GLY A 209 -10.51 0.27 0.07
CA GLY A 209 -10.04 -0.03 -1.28
C GLY A 209 -11.00 0.51 -2.31
N LEU A 210 -10.43 1.13 -3.33
CA LEU A 210 -11.17 1.63 -4.48
C LEU A 210 -10.45 1.21 -5.77
N VAL A 211 -11.22 0.98 -6.80
CA VAL A 211 -10.68 0.75 -8.15
C VAL A 211 -11.45 1.60 -9.15
N HIS A 212 -10.71 2.35 -9.96
CA HIS A 212 -11.23 3.11 -11.07
C HIS A 212 -10.75 2.50 -12.39
N GLY A 213 -11.58 2.55 -13.41
CA GLY A 213 -11.22 2.18 -14.77
C GLY A 213 -10.22 3.16 -15.38
N PRO A 214 -9.64 2.82 -16.55
CA PRO A 214 -8.73 3.72 -17.28
C PRO A 214 -9.40 5.02 -17.74
N ASP A 215 -10.72 5.02 -17.85
CA ASP A 215 -11.57 6.20 -18.15
C ASP A 215 -11.84 7.08 -16.91
N GLY A 216 -11.49 6.62 -15.73
CA GLY A 216 -11.76 7.28 -14.45
C GLY A 216 -13.10 6.91 -13.81
N ALA A 217 -13.89 6.02 -14.42
CA ALA A 217 -15.12 5.54 -13.81
C ALA A 217 -14.83 4.69 -12.58
N LEU A 218 -15.55 4.91 -11.48
CA LEU A 218 -15.46 4.08 -10.29
C LEU A 218 -16.02 2.69 -10.57
N LEU A 219 -15.19 1.66 -10.46
CA LEU A 219 -15.62 0.28 -10.59
C LEU A 219 -16.24 -0.26 -9.28
N GLY A 220 -15.73 0.19 -8.15
CA GLY A 220 -16.27 -0.16 -6.84
C GLY A 220 -15.36 0.23 -5.68
N SER A 221 -15.92 0.18 -4.49
CA SER A 221 -15.22 0.41 -3.22
C SER A 221 -15.59 -0.63 -2.18
N ILE A 222 -14.68 -0.85 -1.22
CA ILE A 222 -14.89 -1.71 -0.05
C ILE A 222 -14.17 -1.12 1.16
N ALA A 223 -14.87 -1.01 2.29
CA ALA A 223 -14.30 -0.56 3.55
C ALA A 223 -14.08 -1.75 4.50
N LEU A 224 -12.96 -1.70 5.21
CA LEU A 224 -12.61 -2.62 6.26
C LEU A 224 -12.26 -1.80 7.51
N ARG A 225 -13.00 -1.98 8.61
CA ARG A 225 -12.63 -1.46 9.93
C ARG A 225 -11.53 -2.35 10.49
N ARG A 226 -10.40 -1.74 10.80
CA ARG A 226 -9.22 -2.45 11.28
C ARG A 226 -9.40 -2.89 12.74
N GLU A 227 -8.90 -4.06 13.04
CA GLU A 227 -8.77 -4.56 14.39
C GLU A 227 -7.30 -4.49 14.82
N LEU A 228 -7.01 -3.61 15.76
CA LEU A 228 -5.66 -3.29 16.22
C LEU A 228 -5.37 -3.96 17.56
N SER A 229 -5.65 -5.27 17.66
CA SER A 229 -5.53 -6.07 18.90
C SER A 229 -4.32 -7.01 18.89
N SER A 230 -3.76 -7.35 17.73
CA SER A 230 -2.66 -8.31 17.61
C SER A 230 -1.30 -7.64 17.39
N LEU A 231 -0.22 -8.34 17.75
CA LEU A 231 1.16 -7.93 17.49
C LEU A 231 1.45 -7.68 16.00
N LEU A 232 0.73 -8.35 15.11
CA LEU A 232 0.88 -8.15 13.67
C LEU A 232 0.22 -6.85 13.21
N SER A 233 -0.94 -6.48 13.76
CA SER A 233 -1.71 -5.31 13.33
C SER A 233 -1.24 -3.99 13.93
N VAL A 234 -0.41 -4.04 14.97
CA VAL A 234 0.09 -2.87 15.72
C VAL A 234 1.59 -2.69 15.55
N ARG A 235 2.02 -1.48 15.19
CA ARG A 235 3.43 -1.09 15.14
C ARG A 235 3.96 -0.64 16.51
N SER A 236 3.18 0.22 17.16
CA SER A 236 3.47 0.67 18.52
C SER A 236 2.18 0.98 19.28
N ARG A 237 2.24 0.86 20.60
CA ARG A 237 1.16 1.13 21.53
C ARG A 237 1.75 1.75 22.79
N ALA A 238 1.10 2.79 23.29
CA ALA A 238 1.50 3.44 24.54
C ALA A 238 0.25 3.95 25.29
N PRO A 239 0.26 3.98 26.63
CA PRO A 239 -0.78 4.63 27.40
C PRO A 239 -0.95 6.11 26.99
N ASN A 240 -2.18 6.57 26.89
CA ASN A 240 -2.47 7.97 26.60
C ASN A 240 -2.28 8.83 27.86
N ARG A 241 -1.23 9.66 27.88
CA ARG A 241 -0.88 10.54 29.00
C ARG A 241 -1.26 12.00 28.74
N THR A 242 -1.88 12.28 27.58
CA THR A 242 -2.15 13.65 27.15
C THR A 242 -3.40 14.27 27.78
N GLY A 243 -4.19 13.48 28.52
CA GLY A 243 -5.48 13.91 29.09
C GLY A 243 -6.62 13.98 28.07
N ARG A 244 -6.36 13.71 26.81
CA ARG A 244 -7.37 13.73 25.72
C ARG A 244 -8.11 12.38 25.67
N ALA A 245 -9.17 12.27 26.47
CA ALA A 245 -9.94 11.02 26.63
C ALA A 245 -10.62 10.56 25.32
N GLU A 246 -10.92 11.47 24.40
CA GLU A 246 -11.53 11.17 23.11
C GLU A 246 -10.61 10.37 22.16
N LEU A 247 -9.34 10.25 22.49
CA LEU A 247 -8.36 9.46 21.73
C LEU A 247 -8.25 8.00 22.21
N GLY A 248 -9.02 7.64 23.26
CA GLY A 248 -8.94 6.34 23.92
C GLY A 248 -7.85 6.25 25.00
N PRO A 249 -7.82 5.13 25.75
CA PRO A 249 -6.86 4.92 26.82
C PRO A 249 -5.44 4.66 26.33
N GLU A 250 -5.29 4.28 25.07
CA GLU A 250 -4.01 3.96 24.45
C GLU A 250 -3.88 4.65 23.09
N LEU A 251 -2.67 5.11 22.82
CA LEU A 251 -2.28 5.65 21.51
C LEU A 251 -1.66 4.52 20.69
N VAL A 252 -2.26 4.24 19.54
CA VAL A 252 -1.86 3.10 18.70
C VAL A 252 -1.44 3.60 17.32
N VAL A 253 -0.28 3.13 16.87
CA VAL A 253 0.15 3.22 15.47
C VAL A 253 -0.05 1.84 14.85
N SER A 254 -0.86 1.78 13.82
CA SER A 254 -1.12 0.55 13.08
C SER A 254 0.08 0.14 12.22
N SER A 255 0.24 -1.15 12.02
CA SER A 255 1.26 -1.72 11.14
C SER A 255 0.77 -1.79 9.69
N GLY A 256 1.64 -2.27 8.77
CA GLY A 256 1.24 -2.64 7.40
C GLY A 256 0.36 -3.90 7.33
N PHE A 257 0.32 -4.71 8.38
CA PHE A 257 -0.57 -5.89 8.44
C PHE A 257 -1.95 -5.48 8.92
N THR A 258 -2.96 -5.87 8.16
CA THR A 258 -4.35 -5.51 8.45
C THR A 258 -5.18 -6.77 8.67
N GLN A 259 -5.99 -6.75 9.72
CA GLN A 259 -7.08 -7.66 10.00
C GLN A 259 -8.29 -6.84 10.45
N GLY A 260 -9.48 -7.41 10.51
CA GLY A 260 -10.66 -6.72 10.99
C GLY A 260 -11.94 -7.06 10.24
N HIS A 261 -12.86 -6.11 10.19
CA HIS A 261 -14.24 -6.32 9.82
C HIS A 261 -14.59 -5.62 8.51
N VAL A 262 -14.92 -6.40 7.48
CA VAL A 262 -15.61 -5.90 6.29
C VAL A 262 -17.09 -5.79 6.62
N GLY A 263 -17.69 -4.66 6.24
CA GLY A 263 -19.12 -4.41 6.44
C GLY A 263 -19.63 -3.32 5.53
N ASP A 264 -20.90 -2.99 5.69
CA ASP A 264 -21.47 -1.84 5.01
C ASP A 264 -21.18 -0.58 5.82
N PHE A 265 -20.19 0.17 5.36
CA PHE A 265 -19.79 1.45 5.91
C PHE A 265 -19.99 2.56 4.85
N PRO A 266 -21.24 2.90 4.49
CA PRO A 266 -21.54 3.75 3.34
C PRO A 266 -20.94 5.15 3.49
N GLU A 267 -20.95 5.73 4.67
CA GLU A 267 -20.39 7.06 4.95
C GLU A 267 -18.88 7.11 4.79
N VAL A 268 -18.18 6.04 5.21
CA VAL A 268 -16.72 5.92 5.07
C VAL A 268 -16.37 5.74 3.60
N ARG A 269 -17.10 4.88 2.87
CA ARG A 269 -16.87 4.63 1.44
C ARG A 269 -17.13 5.90 0.62
N ALA A 270 -18.26 6.58 0.84
CA ALA A 270 -18.61 7.77 0.09
C ALA A 270 -17.57 8.89 0.22
N GLN A 271 -16.97 9.08 1.41
CA GLN A 271 -15.90 10.04 1.61
C GLN A 271 -14.63 9.64 0.86
N ALA A 272 -14.24 8.36 0.90
CA ALA A 272 -13.10 7.86 0.17
C ALA A 272 -13.30 7.92 -1.37
N GLU A 273 -14.50 7.65 -1.86
CA GLU A 273 -14.89 7.78 -3.27
C GLU A 273 -14.81 9.23 -3.75
N ARG A 274 -15.31 10.17 -2.95
CA ARG A 274 -15.20 11.61 -3.22
C ARG A 274 -13.74 12.06 -3.32
N LEU A 275 -12.87 11.58 -2.41
CA LEU A 275 -11.44 11.87 -2.47
C LEU A 275 -10.80 11.30 -3.74
N ALA A 276 -11.10 10.05 -4.06
CA ALA A 276 -10.53 9.39 -5.24
C ALA A 276 -10.94 10.10 -6.55
N ALA A 277 -12.20 10.55 -6.64
CA ALA A 277 -12.69 11.35 -7.76
C ALA A 277 -11.97 12.71 -7.84
N ALA A 278 -11.82 13.41 -6.71
CA ALA A 278 -11.11 14.70 -6.64
C ALA A 278 -9.62 14.58 -7.01
N LEU A 279 -8.98 13.44 -6.71
CA LEU A 279 -7.61 13.14 -7.14
C LEU A 279 -7.51 12.79 -8.62
N GLY A 280 -8.61 12.49 -9.31
CA GLY A 280 -8.61 12.02 -10.69
C GLY A 280 -8.07 10.59 -10.82
N SER A 281 -8.41 9.71 -9.88
CA SER A 281 -7.95 8.32 -9.85
C SER A 281 -8.34 7.55 -11.11
N ARG A 282 -7.38 6.78 -11.67
CA ARG A 282 -7.55 5.92 -12.86
C ARG A 282 -6.85 4.58 -12.65
N GLY A 283 -7.18 3.90 -11.56
CA GLY A 283 -6.54 2.65 -11.17
C GLY A 283 -6.87 2.31 -9.72
N PRO A 284 -6.06 1.46 -9.07
CA PRO A 284 -6.27 1.10 -7.68
C PRO A 284 -5.86 2.23 -6.74
N LEU A 285 -6.65 2.41 -5.68
CA LEU A 285 -6.38 3.36 -4.60
C LEU A 285 -6.75 2.74 -3.26
N ASN A 286 -5.98 3.04 -2.22
CA ASN A 286 -6.28 2.64 -0.86
C ASN A 286 -6.21 3.84 0.08
N VAL A 287 -7.34 4.21 0.67
CA VAL A 287 -7.48 5.33 1.59
C VAL A 287 -7.47 4.80 3.03
N GLN A 288 -6.68 5.41 3.90
CA GLN A 288 -6.65 5.09 5.32
C GLN A 288 -6.98 6.32 6.16
N GLY A 289 -7.82 6.10 7.16
CA GLY A 289 -8.28 7.18 8.04
C GLY A 289 -8.95 6.64 9.29
N ARG A 290 -9.25 7.55 10.21
CA ARG A 290 -10.09 7.25 11.38
C ARG A 290 -11.40 8.02 11.31
N LEU A 291 -12.48 7.36 11.66
CA LEU A 291 -13.79 7.98 11.74
C LEU A 291 -13.89 8.74 13.08
N VAL A 292 -14.13 10.04 13.00
CA VAL A 292 -14.33 10.94 14.14
C VAL A 292 -15.69 11.61 13.97
N GLY A 293 -16.66 11.19 14.76
CA GLY A 293 -18.06 11.50 14.48
C GLY A 293 -18.48 10.89 13.13
N ALA A 294 -18.94 11.72 12.21
CA ALA A 294 -19.32 11.31 10.85
C ALA A 294 -18.19 11.57 9.81
N GLU A 295 -17.04 12.09 10.21
CA GLU A 295 -15.97 12.49 9.32
C GLU A 295 -14.84 11.47 9.30
N LEU A 296 -14.46 11.01 8.10
CA LEU A 296 -13.26 10.22 7.91
C LEU A 296 -12.05 11.16 7.86
N VAL A 297 -11.26 11.18 8.93
CA VAL A 297 -10.00 11.91 8.99
C VAL A 297 -8.93 11.10 8.24
N VAL A 298 -8.67 11.49 7.00
CA VAL A 298 -7.76 10.76 6.11
C VAL A 298 -6.30 11.14 6.39
N PHE A 299 -5.48 10.19 6.80
CA PHE A 299 -4.07 10.41 7.12
C PHE A 299 -3.08 9.74 6.15
N GLU A 300 -3.56 8.86 5.26
CA GLU A 300 -2.73 8.19 4.25
C GLU A 300 -3.56 7.76 3.04
N VAL A 301 -3.00 7.94 1.85
CA VAL A 301 -3.56 7.46 0.58
C VAL A 301 -2.45 6.75 -0.20
N ASN A 302 -2.69 5.49 -0.56
CA ASN A 302 -1.76 4.68 -1.32
C ASN A 302 -2.33 4.44 -2.73
N PRO A 303 -1.71 4.94 -3.82
CA PRO A 303 -2.24 4.89 -5.18
C PRO A 303 -1.95 3.54 -5.86
N ARG A 304 -2.27 2.46 -5.17
CA ARG A 304 -2.03 1.07 -5.55
C ARG A 304 -2.99 0.12 -4.85
N PHE A 305 -2.95 -1.14 -5.25
CA PHE A 305 -3.56 -2.22 -4.47
C PHE A 305 -2.98 -2.28 -3.05
N SER A 306 -3.73 -2.83 -2.14
CA SER A 306 -3.38 -2.82 -0.72
C SER A 306 -2.98 -4.21 -0.21
N GLY A 307 -2.35 -4.23 0.95
CA GLY A 307 -2.08 -5.48 1.67
C GLY A 307 -3.33 -6.25 2.14
N THR A 308 -4.54 -5.80 1.77
CA THR A 308 -5.82 -6.44 2.13
C THR A 308 -6.55 -7.07 0.94
N GLU A 309 -5.96 -7.11 -0.26
CA GLU A 309 -6.66 -7.56 -1.47
C GLU A 309 -7.20 -8.98 -1.38
N ALA A 310 -6.46 -9.91 -0.74
CA ALA A 310 -6.96 -11.27 -0.55
C ALA A 310 -8.23 -11.32 0.33
N MET A 311 -8.26 -10.55 1.43
CA MET A 311 -9.45 -10.48 2.31
C MET A 311 -10.65 -9.88 1.58
N ARG A 312 -10.41 -8.84 0.77
CA ARG A 312 -11.44 -8.19 -0.05
C ARG A 312 -12.00 -9.16 -1.09
N ALA A 313 -11.13 -9.92 -1.76
CA ALA A 313 -11.54 -10.96 -2.70
C ALA A 313 -12.33 -12.07 -2.02
N MET A 314 -11.92 -12.53 -0.82
CA MET A 314 -12.68 -13.47 0.00
C MET A 314 -14.05 -12.92 0.42
N ALA A 315 -14.18 -11.61 0.59
CA ALA A 315 -15.45 -10.93 0.84
C ALA A 315 -16.31 -10.74 -0.42
N GLY A 316 -15.81 -11.17 -1.58
CA GLY A 316 -16.51 -11.07 -2.88
C GLY A 316 -16.17 -9.78 -3.66
N TRP A 317 -15.21 -8.98 -3.21
CA TRP A 317 -14.73 -7.79 -3.89
C TRP A 317 -13.31 -8.01 -4.41
N ASN A 318 -13.18 -8.41 -5.68
CA ASN A 318 -11.89 -8.66 -6.31
C ASN A 318 -11.48 -7.49 -7.20
N GLY A 319 -10.79 -6.52 -6.61
CA GLY A 319 -10.35 -5.31 -7.32
C GLY A 319 -9.36 -5.58 -8.44
N PRO A 320 -8.32 -6.41 -8.24
CA PRO A 320 -7.40 -6.80 -9.31
C PRO A 320 -8.11 -7.41 -10.53
N GLU A 321 -9.02 -8.37 -10.33
CA GLU A 321 -9.80 -8.97 -11.41
C GLU A 321 -10.70 -7.96 -12.11
N ALA A 322 -11.36 -7.08 -11.36
CA ALA A 322 -12.24 -6.07 -11.94
C ALA A 322 -11.49 -5.12 -12.87
N LEU A 323 -10.29 -4.70 -12.48
CA LEU A 323 -9.47 -3.83 -13.31
C LEU A 323 -8.98 -4.55 -14.57
N VAL A 324 -8.58 -5.83 -14.45
CA VAL A 324 -8.26 -6.68 -15.61
C VAL A 324 -9.47 -6.80 -16.55
N ASP A 325 -10.65 -7.09 -16.02
CA ASP A 325 -11.87 -7.26 -16.81
C ASP A 325 -12.18 -6.03 -17.67
N VAL A 326 -12.14 -4.85 -17.05
CA VAL A 326 -12.42 -3.60 -17.77
C VAL A 326 -11.35 -3.29 -18.82
N HIS A 327 -10.07 -3.56 -18.55
CA HIS A 327 -9.01 -3.44 -19.57
C HIS A 327 -9.18 -4.43 -20.74
N LEU A 328 -9.88 -5.54 -20.52
CA LEU A 328 -10.23 -6.50 -21.57
C LEU A 328 -11.53 -6.17 -22.30
N GLY A 329 -12.20 -5.07 -21.96
CA GLY A 329 -13.50 -4.69 -22.49
C GLY A 329 -14.67 -5.51 -21.94
N ALA A 330 -14.44 -6.26 -20.85
CA ALA A 330 -15.49 -7.01 -20.19
C ALA A 330 -16.29 -6.12 -19.21
N PRO A 331 -17.55 -6.48 -18.91
CA PRO A 331 -18.34 -5.75 -17.92
C PRO A 331 -17.67 -5.71 -16.54
N ASN A 332 -17.89 -4.60 -15.81
CA ASN A 332 -17.42 -4.45 -14.44
C ASN A 332 -18.06 -5.49 -13.50
N PRO A 333 -17.30 -6.44 -12.93
CA PRO A 333 -17.85 -7.46 -12.06
C PRO A 333 -18.26 -6.94 -10.68
N LEU A 334 -17.83 -5.73 -10.31
CA LEU A 334 -18.15 -5.12 -9.01
C LEU A 334 -19.42 -4.26 -9.05
N ALA A 335 -20.04 -4.06 -10.21
CA ALA A 335 -21.23 -3.22 -10.35
C ALA A 335 -22.41 -3.69 -9.44
N ALA A 336 -22.54 -4.99 -9.25
CA ALA A 336 -23.56 -5.59 -8.38
C ALA A 336 -23.04 -5.95 -6.98
N PHE A 337 -21.80 -5.59 -6.65
CA PHE A 337 -21.23 -5.93 -5.33
C PHE A 337 -21.97 -5.21 -4.20
N ARG A 338 -22.29 -5.98 -3.16
CA ARG A 338 -22.84 -5.46 -1.90
C ARG A 338 -22.03 -6.05 -0.75
N PRO A 339 -21.45 -5.21 0.11
CA PRO A 339 -20.68 -5.67 1.25
C PRO A 339 -21.56 -6.54 2.17
N ARG A 340 -21.01 -7.67 2.59
CA ARG A 340 -21.61 -8.51 3.64
C ARG A 340 -20.68 -8.50 4.84
N PRO A 341 -21.21 -8.42 6.07
CA PRO A 341 -20.40 -8.46 7.28
C PRO A 341 -19.53 -9.73 7.33
N ARG A 342 -18.22 -9.55 7.43
CA ARG A 342 -17.22 -10.62 7.60
C ARG A 342 -16.07 -10.14 8.44
N THR A 343 -15.57 -11.01 9.29
CA THR A 343 -14.38 -10.77 10.09
C THR A 343 -13.23 -11.60 9.56
N PHE A 344 -12.08 -10.97 9.39
CA PHE A 344 -10.86 -11.61 8.96
C PHE A 344 -9.78 -11.42 10.01
N ILE A 345 -9.13 -12.51 10.37
CA ILE A 345 -7.87 -12.51 11.11
C ILE A 345 -6.73 -12.89 10.18
N ARG A 346 -5.53 -12.39 10.46
CA ARG A 346 -4.33 -12.74 9.73
C ARG A 346 -3.39 -13.49 10.66
N THR A 347 -2.88 -14.62 10.18
CA THR A 347 -1.93 -15.46 10.89
C THR A 347 -0.59 -15.49 10.15
N LEU A 348 0.46 -15.97 10.82
CA LEU A 348 1.74 -16.32 10.21
C LEU A 348 1.69 -17.76 9.72
N ALA A 349 2.46 -18.03 8.67
CA ALA A 349 2.73 -19.38 8.20
C ALA A 349 4.23 -19.49 7.92
N GLU A 350 4.82 -20.61 8.33
CA GLU A 350 6.21 -20.93 8.10
C GLU A 350 6.35 -21.57 6.71
N HIS A 351 7.45 -21.23 6.03
CA HIS A 351 7.80 -21.79 4.73
C HIS A 351 9.28 -22.16 4.72
N GLU A 352 9.57 -23.42 4.42
CA GLU A 352 10.94 -23.85 4.22
C GLU A 352 11.47 -23.29 2.89
N LEU A 353 12.61 -22.61 2.94
CA LEU A 353 13.33 -22.17 1.74
C LEU A 353 14.21 -23.31 1.23
N GLN A 354 13.80 -23.92 0.13
CA GLN A 354 14.69 -24.84 -0.58
C GLN A 354 15.85 -24.04 -1.17
N ARG A 355 17.04 -24.21 -0.62
CA ARG A 355 18.26 -23.67 -1.24
C ARG A 355 18.49 -24.39 -2.56
N ALA A 356 18.76 -23.64 -3.62
CA ALA A 356 19.32 -24.23 -4.82
C ALA A 356 20.57 -25.07 -4.42
N PRO A 357 20.74 -26.28 -4.97
CA PRO A 357 21.96 -27.05 -4.71
C PRO A 357 23.16 -26.16 -5.01
N ALA A 358 24.17 -26.18 -4.14
CA ALA A 358 25.42 -25.48 -4.39
C ALA A 358 25.94 -25.92 -5.77
N PRO A 359 26.46 -24.98 -6.59
CA PRO A 359 27.04 -25.36 -7.87
C PRO A 359 28.06 -26.44 -7.59
N SER A 360 27.95 -27.56 -8.30
CA SER A 360 28.90 -28.67 -8.21
C SER A 360 30.31 -28.10 -8.38
N PRO A 361 31.27 -28.44 -7.54
CA PRO A 361 32.64 -28.04 -7.77
C PRO A 361 33.02 -28.49 -9.19
N GLY A 362 33.37 -27.51 -10.03
CA GLY A 362 33.82 -27.79 -11.38
C GLY A 362 34.92 -28.88 -11.36
N PRO A 363 35.06 -29.68 -12.42
CA PRO A 363 36.06 -30.73 -12.48
C PRO A 363 37.42 -30.12 -12.17
N GLY A 364 38.01 -30.55 -11.06
CA GLY A 364 39.24 -30.01 -10.53
C GLY A 364 40.29 -29.93 -11.63
N GLY A 365 40.86 -28.75 -11.81
CA GLY A 365 42.08 -28.57 -12.58
C GLY A 365 43.12 -29.50 -11.99
N GLY A 366 43.51 -30.49 -12.77
CA GLY A 366 44.55 -31.45 -12.41
C GLY A 366 45.81 -30.67 -11.99
N ALA A 367 46.34 -30.99 -10.83
CA ALA A 367 47.70 -30.63 -10.47
C ALA A 367 48.63 -31.23 -11.53
N ALA A 368 49.28 -30.40 -12.27
CA ALA A 368 50.44 -30.81 -13.05
C ALA A 368 51.61 -31.08 -12.09
N PRO A 369 52.47 -32.06 -12.43
CA PRO A 369 53.54 -32.54 -11.57
C PRO A 369 54.63 -31.50 -11.28
#